data_dc40091e4f8cf235d41f0214f0c01fe5
#
_entry.id   dc40091e4f8cf235d41f0214f0c01fe5
#
_cell.length_a   1.000
_cell.length_b   1.000
_cell.length_c   1.000
_cell.angle_alpha   90.00
_cell.angle_beta   90.00
_cell.angle_gamma   90.00
#
_symmetry.space_group_name_H-M   'P 1'
#
loop_
_entity.id
_entity.type
_entity.pdbx_description
1 polymer ?
#
loop_
_entity_poly.entity_id
_entity_poly.type
_entity_poly.pdbx_seq_one_letter_code
_entity_poly.pdbx_strand_id
1 'polypeptide(L)'
;ILEGLPAVALGVFAFFYLDDNPRQARFLTEEERTALVTQLADEQQQTETSSVKAAMRSGTVWHLALIYGTLQIGVYGLMFFLPSQVASLMGTHLGFKASLVAAIPWAFSALGVYFLPRYADRKTARRLPIAVGCMVAAALGLVVSSYAGPLLAIVALSCCAVSFLAVQPIFWTFPAQVLTGPALAAGIGFCTTLGAAFSFLAPLIRTEAEQRFHSPHAGPLVLAAFSLLCATLLWALRNRRADVSKQDAEIAG
;
A
#
# COMPACT_ATOMS: atom_id res chain seq x y z
N ILE A 1 0.25 26.62 -2.52
CA ILE A 1 -0.89 27.31 -1.89
C ILE A 1 -2.21 26.79 -2.46
N LEU A 2 -2.38 26.73 -3.80
CA LEU A 2 -3.62 26.26 -4.44
C LEU A 2 -4.02 24.82 -4.07
N GLU A 3 -3.07 23.93 -3.88
CA GLU A 3 -3.31 22.52 -3.49
C GLU A 3 -3.66 22.38 -1.99
N GLY A 4 -3.14 23.27 -1.15
CA GLY A 4 -3.41 23.23 0.29
C GLY A 4 -4.75 23.86 0.70
N LEU A 5 -5.25 24.84 -0.06
CA LEU A 5 -6.49 25.53 0.27
C LEU A 5 -7.73 24.62 0.37
N PRO A 6 -7.97 23.66 -0.57
CA PRO A 6 -9.07 22.70 -0.43
C PRO A 6 -8.95 21.82 0.81
N ALA A 7 -7.73 21.39 1.17
CA ALA A 7 -7.50 20.57 2.36
C ALA A 7 -7.78 21.35 3.64
N VAL A 8 -7.35 22.62 3.72
CA VAL A 8 -7.64 23.49 4.86
C VAL A 8 -9.16 23.75 4.97
N ALA A 9 -9.82 24.05 3.85
CA ALA A 9 -11.28 24.26 3.84
C ALA A 9 -12.05 23.03 4.31
N LEU A 10 -11.66 21.83 3.82
CA LEU A 10 -12.25 20.56 4.26
C LEU A 10 -11.93 20.26 5.73
N GLY A 11 -10.75 20.59 6.22
CA GLY A 11 -10.39 20.43 7.64
C GLY A 11 -11.23 21.31 8.55
N VAL A 12 -11.42 22.58 8.18
CA VAL A 12 -12.31 23.49 8.90
C VAL A 12 -13.76 23.02 8.85
N PHE A 13 -14.23 22.58 7.68
CA PHE A 13 -15.58 22.02 7.54
C PHE A 13 -15.77 20.77 8.43
N ALA A 14 -14.81 19.86 8.40
CA ALA A 14 -14.86 18.63 9.21
C ALA A 14 -14.90 18.95 10.71
N PHE A 15 -14.11 19.91 11.17
CA PHE A 15 -14.07 20.34 12.56
C PHE A 15 -15.43 20.82 13.10
N PHE A 16 -16.22 21.50 12.27
CA PHE A 16 -17.56 21.97 12.66
C PHE A 16 -18.69 20.97 12.38
N TYR A 17 -18.47 20.04 11.45
CA TYR A 17 -19.51 19.10 11.00
C TYR A 17 -19.45 17.75 11.69
N LEU A 18 -18.23 17.26 12.02
CA LEU A 18 -18.06 15.95 12.65
C LEU A 18 -18.12 16.09 14.18
N ASP A 19 -18.99 15.31 14.78
CA ASP A 19 -19.08 15.17 16.23
C ASP A 19 -18.02 14.16 16.72
N ASP A 20 -17.38 14.44 17.88
CA ASP A 20 -16.28 13.64 18.43
C ASP A 20 -16.74 12.26 18.96
N ASN A 21 -18.02 12.09 19.21
CA ASN A 21 -18.56 10.88 19.81
C ASN A 21 -19.80 10.39 19.05
N PRO A 22 -19.89 9.10 18.70
CA PRO A 22 -21.08 8.53 18.06
C PRO A 22 -22.38 8.79 18.84
N ARG A 23 -22.31 8.88 20.17
CA ARG A 23 -23.47 9.18 21.02
C ARG A 23 -24.06 10.58 20.78
N GLN A 24 -23.26 11.50 20.28
CA GLN A 24 -23.65 12.90 20.03
C GLN A 24 -23.82 13.19 18.54
N ALA A 25 -23.52 12.22 17.68
CA ALA A 25 -23.53 12.38 16.22
C ALA A 25 -24.93 12.76 15.71
N ARG A 26 -25.05 13.97 15.18
CA ARG A 26 -26.32 14.57 14.71
C ARG A 26 -26.80 13.97 13.41
N PHE A 27 -25.91 13.37 12.65
CA PHE A 27 -26.20 12.78 11.34
C PHE A 27 -26.65 11.30 11.41
N LEU A 28 -26.63 10.68 12.62
CA LEU A 28 -27.11 9.31 12.85
C LEU A 28 -28.52 9.31 13.42
N THR A 29 -29.33 8.38 12.97
CA THR A 29 -30.62 8.06 13.62
C THR A 29 -30.38 7.42 14.98
N GLU A 30 -31.37 7.42 15.87
CA GLU A 30 -31.27 6.81 17.21
C GLU A 30 -30.96 5.29 17.13
N GLU A 31 -31.53 4.61 16.13
CA GLU A 31 -31.30 3.18 15.91
C GLU A 31 -29.85 2.90 15.47
N GLU A 32 -29.34 3.67 14.52
CA GLU A 32 -27.95 3.56 14.04
C GLU A 32 -26.96 3.92 15.14
N ARG A 33 -27.26 4.95 15.93
CA ARG A 33 -26.45 5.39 17.07
C ARG A 33 -26.34 4.29 18.13
N THR A 34 -27.46 3.69 18.51
CA THR A 34 -27.50 2.61 19.49
C THR A 34 -26.75 1.38 18.99
N ALA A 35 -26.98 0.98 17.74
CA ALA A 35 -26.29 -0.15 17.12
C ALA A 35 -24.76 0.08 17.09
N LEU A 36 -24.32 1.28 16.69
CA LEU A 36 -22.89 1.62 16.60
C LEU A 36 -22.24 1.67 17.99
N VAL A 37 -22.90 2.26 18.99
CA VAL A 37 -22.39 2.31 20.37
C VAL A 37 -22.28 0.91 20.98
N THR A 38 -23.24 0.04 20.73
CA THR A 38 -23.20 -1.35 21.20
C THR A 38 -22.05 -2.12 20.54
N GLN A 39 -21.91 -1.99 19.24
CA GLN A 39 -20.82 -2.64 18.50
C GLN A 39 -19.43 -2.15 18.99
N LEU A 40 -19.26 -0.85 19.22
CA LEU A 40 -18.02 -0.30 19.77
C LEU A 40 -17.73 -0.77 21.20
N ALA A 41 -18.76 -0.95 22.02
CA ALA A 41 -18.61 -1.49 23.38
C ALA A 41 -18.16 -2.96 23.36
N ASP A 42 -18.72 -3.78 22.47
CA ASP A 42 -18.31 -5.17 22.28
C ASP A 42 -16.88 -5.28 21.76
N GLU A 43 -16.50 -4.42 20.81
CA GLU A 43 -15.13 -4.33 20.32
C GLU A 43 -14.14 -3.89 21.42
N GLN A 44 -14.52 -2.95 22.29
CA GLN A 44 -13.70 -2.52 23.41
C GLN A 44 -13.47 -3.64 24.43
N GLN A 45 -14.47 -4.44 24.77
CA GLN A 45 -14.32 -5.58 25.69
C GLN A 45 -13.37 -6.65 25.14
N GLN A 46 -13.40 -6.92 23.84
CA GLN A 46 -12.45 -7.83 23.18
C GLN A 46 -11.02 -7.25 23.12
N THR A 47 -10.87 -5.95 23.30
CA THR A 47 -9.64 -5.18 23.10
C THR A 47 -8.79 -5.04 24.37
N GLU A 48 -9.37 -5.17 25.57
CA GLU A 48 -8.65 -5.01 26.85
C GLU A 48 -7.48 -6.00 27.03
N THR A 49 -7.44 -7.08 26.25
CA THR A 49 -6.41 -8.13 26.30
C THR A 49 -5.21 -7.88 25.35
N SER A 50 -5.28 -6.93 24.40
CA SER A 50 -4.22 -6.73 23.42
C SER A 50 -3.18 -5.70 23.85
N SER A 51 -2.04 -6.18 24.37
CA SER A 51 -0.92 -5.33 24.76
C SER A 51 -0.15 -4.77 23.55
N VAL A 52 -0.09 -3.44 23.42
CA VAL A 52 0.71 -2.72 22.42
C VAL A 52 2.17 -3.20 22.44
N LYS A 53 2.77 -3.39 23.63
CA LYS A 53 4.15 -3.83 23.78
C LYS A 53 4.35 -5.26 23.25
N ALA A 54 3.40 -6.15 23.44
CA ALA A 54 3.43 -7.50 22.88
C ALA A 54 3.30 -7.47 21.35
N ALA A 55 2.39 -6.65 20.80
CA ALA A 55 2.23 -6.45 19.37
C ALA A 55 3.52 -5.96 18.71
N MET A 56 4.18 -4.96 19.28
CA MET A 56 5.45 -4.41 18.76
C MET A 56 6.62 -5.40 18.82
N ARG A 57 6.57 -6.40 19.68
CA ARG A 57 7.54 -7.50 19.75
C ARG A 57 7.18 -8.69 18.84
N SER A 58 5.98 -8.70 18.30
CA SER A 58 5.51 -9.79 17.44
C SER A 58 6.27 -9.83 16.11
N GLY A 59 6.83 -10.99 15.76
CA GLY A 59 7.46 -11.21 14.46
C GLY A 59 6.50 -11.03 13.28
N THR A 60 5.18 -11.14 13.51
CA THR A 60 4.15 -10.90 12.50
C THR A 60 4.03 -9.41 12.17
N VAL A 61 4.09 -8.54 13.18
CA VAL A 61 4.05 -7.08 12.98
C VAL A 61 5.29 -6.60 12.23
N TRP A 62 6.47 -7.10 12.58
CA TRP A 62 7.70 -6.83 11.85
C TRP A 62 7.66 -7.31 10.40
N HIS A 63 7.09 -8.49 10.17
CA HIS A 63 6.93 -9.03 8.82
C HIS A 63 5.99 -8.14 7.98
N LEU A 64 4.85 -7.69 8.54
CA LEU A 64 3.94 -6.76 7.87
C LEU A 64 4.62 -5.41 7.60
N ALA A 65 5.38 -4.89 8.55
CA ALA A 65 6.12 -3.65 8.37
C ALA A 65 7.19 -3.74 7.26
N LEU A 66 7.87 -4.88 7.14
CA LEU A 66 8.83 -5.14 6.05
C LEU A 66 8.12 -5.27 4.69
N ILE A 67 6.96 -5.94 4.62
CA ILE A 67 6.15 -5.99 3.40
C ILE A 67 5.79 -4.57 2.96
N TYR A 68 5.26 -3.76 3.89
CA TYR A 68 4.88 -2.39 3.57
C TYR A 68 6.08 -1.53 3.18
N GLY A 69 7.21 -1.66 3.87
CA GLY A 69 8.44 -0.96 3.53
C GLY A 69 8.93 -1.29 2.11
N THR A 70 9.02 -2.58 1.77
CA THR A 70 9.45 -3.01 0.42
C THR A 70 8.46 -2.59 -0.67
N LEU A 71 7.15 -2.59 -0.38
CA LEU A 71 6.12 -2.04 -1.25
C LEU A 71 6.36 -0.55 -1.51
N GLN A 72 6.65 0.23 -0.47
CA GLN A 72 6.86 1.67 -0.55
C GLN A 72 8.11 2.04 -1.37
N ILE A 73 9.16 1.22 -1.37
CA ILE A 73 10.31 1.41 -2.28
C ILE A 73 9.84 1.39 -3.74
N GLY A 74 9.00 0.43 -4.11
CA GLY A 74 8.46 0.33 -5.47
C GLY A 74 7.59 1.53 -5.83
N VAL A 75 6.65 1.89 -4.95
CA VAL A 75 5.71 3.02 -5.16
C VAL A 75 6.46 4.33 -5.35
N TYR A 76 7.31 4.70 -4.38
CA TYR A 76 8.02 5.99 -4.42
C TYR A 76 9.15 6.00 -5.44
N GLY A 77 9.83 4.85 -5.64
CA GLY A 77 10.81 4.70 -6.72
C GLY A 77 10.21 4.89 -8.11
N LEU A 78 8.96 4.48 -8.34
CA LEU A 78 8.23 4.78 -9.57
C LEU A 78 7.76 6.23 -9.57
N MET A 79 7.11 6.70 -8.52
CA MET A 79 6.47 8.01 -8.44
C MET A 79 7.44 9.16 -8.76
N PHE A 80 8.61 9.18 -8.13
CA PHE A 80 9.58 10.25 -8.33
C PHE A 80 10.22 10.26 -9.72
N PHE A 81 10.38 9.10 -10.34
CA PHE A 81 11.12 9.00 -11.60
C PHE A 81 10.22 8.81 -12.84
N LEU A 82 8.93 8.59 -12.66
CA LEU A 82 8.00 8.38 -13.78
C LEU A 82 8.04 9.54 -14.80
N PRO A 83 7.98 10.82 -14.41
CA PRO A 83 8.02 11.93 -15.38
C PRO A 83 9.34 11.99 -16.17
N SER A 84 10.47 11.79 -15.50
CA SER A 84 11.79 11.80 -16.16
C SER A 84 11.98 10.59 -17.06
N GLN A 85 11.49 9.44 -16.68
CA GLN A 85 11.53 8.22 -17.49
C GLN A 85 10.67 8.37 -18.76
N VAL A 86 9.46 8.93 -18.63
CA VAL A 86 8.60 9.23 -19.79
C VAL A 86 9.24 10.27 -20.70
N ALA A 87 9.84 11.33 -20.16
CA ALA A 87 10.56 12.33 -20.96
C ALA A 87 11.71 11.71 -21.76
N SER A 88 12.49 10.83 -21.13
CA SER A 88 13.59 10.09 -21.80
C SER A 88 13.05 9.17 -22.92
N LEU A 89 11.97 8.43 -22.67
CA LEU A 89 11.33 7.56 -23.67
C LEU A 89 10.80 8.34 -24.88
N MET A 90 10.34 9.58 -24.67
CA MET A 90 9.86 10.46 -25.73
C MET A 90 10.99 11.21 -26.45
N GLY A 91 12.25 11.09 -26.01
CA GLY A 91 13.38 11.87 -26.51
C GLY A 91 13.23 13.38 -26.29
N THR A 92 12.51 13.79 -25.24
CA THR A 92 12.20 15.18 -24.91
C THR A 92 12.75 15.57 -23.54
N HIS A 93 12.85 16.88 -23.28
CA HIS A 93 13.13 17.37 -21.93
C HIS A 93 11.88 17.32 -21.06
N LEU A 94 12.10 17.33 -19.73
CA LEU A 94 11.01 17.50 -18.77
C LEU A 94 10.22 18.78 -19.10
N GLY A 95 8.91 18.63 -19.31
CA GLY A 95 8.04 19.73 -19.68
C GLY A 95 6.58 19.29 -19.70
N PHE A 96 5.69 20.20 -20.08
CA PHE A 96 4.23 19.96 -20.04
C PHE A 96 3.79 18.70 -20.79
N LYS A 97 4.36 18.45 -21.98
CA LYS A 97 4.02 17.26 -22.79
C LYS A 97 4.42 15.95 -22.09
N ALA A 98 5.64 15.88 -21.55
CA ALA A 98 6.11 14.70 -20.83
C ALA A 98 5.31 14.46 -19.56
N SER A 99 4.96 15.53 -18.82
CA SER A 99 4.11 15.44 -17.63
C SER A 99 2.68 14.98 -17.95
N LEU A 100 2.12 15.43 -19.08
CA LEU A 100 0.78 14.99 -19.51
C LEU A 100 0.77 13.50 -19.87
N VAL A 101 1.80 13.01 -20.57
CA VAL A 101 1.93 11.57 -20.85
C VAL A 101 2.21 10.76 -19.57
N ALA A 102 2.99 11.31 -18.64
CA ALA A 102 3.22 10.69 -17.33
C ALA A 102 1.95 10.62 -16.45
N ALA A 103 0.91 11.38 -16.76
CA ALA A 103 -0.39 11.26 -16.10
C ALA A 103 -1.19 10.00 -16.52
N ILE A 104 -0.89 9.42 -17.69
CA ILE A 104 -1.59 8.23 -18.20
C ILE A 104 -1.49 7.04 -17.22
N PRO A 105 -0.31 6.61 -16.73
CA PRO A 105 -0.18 5.58 -15.72
C PRO A 105 -1.04 5.82 -14.47
N TRP A 106 -1.12 7.07 -14.01
CA TRP A 106 -1.92 7.42 -12.82
C TRP A 106 -3.42 7.35 -13.07
N ALA A 107 -3.89 7.73 -14.28
CA ALA A 107 -5.29 7.58 -14.67
C ALA A 107 -5.72 6.11 -14.70
N PHE A 108 -4.89 5.21 -15.25
CA PHE A 108 -5.13 3.77 -15.18
C PHE A 108 -5.08 3.23 -13.75
N SER A 109 -4.21 3.78 -12.90
CA SER A 109 -4.13 3.38 -11.50
C SER A 109 -5.40 3.69 -10.73
N ALA A 110 -6.07 4.81 -11.00
CA ALA A 110 -7.36 5.14 -10.39
C ALA A 110 -8.42 4.05 -10.68
N LEU A 111 -8.46 3.54 -11.91
CA LEU A 111 -9.32 2.41 -12.25
C LEU A 111 -8.89 1.12 -11.53
N GLY A 112 -7.59 0.86 -11.49
CA GLY A 112 -7.03 -0.31 -10.83
C GLY A 112 -7.35 -0.37 -9.34
N VAL A 113 -7.19 0.74 -8.63
CA VAL A 113 -7.52 0.88 -7.19
C VAL A 113 -9.02 0.67 -6.93
N TYR A 114 -9.87 1.01 -7.88
CA TYR A 114 -11.30 0.78 -7.74
C TYR A 114 -11.69 -0.69 -7.96
N PHE A 115 -11.18 -1.33 -9.00
CA PHE A 115 -11.65 -2.66 -9.41
C PHE A 115 -10.92 -3.81 -8.71
N LEU A 116 -9.58 -3.75 -8.57
CA LEU A 116 -8.81 -4.87 -8.04
C LEU A 116 -9.11 -5.18 -6.57
N PRO A 117 -9.14 -4.21 -5.65
CA PRO A 117 -9.52 -4.47 -4.26
C PRO A 117 -10.95 -4.99 -4.13
N ARG A 118 -11.91 -4.43 -4.89
CA ARG A 118 -13.29 -4.94 -4.90
C ARG A 118 -13.39 -6.39 -5.36
N TYR A 119 -12.59 -6.76 -6.36
CA TYR A 119 -12.53 -8.15 -6.79
C TYR A 119 -11.86 -9.05 -5.74
N ALA A 120 -10.83 -8.55 -5.07
CA ALA A 120 -10.16 -9.24 -3.97
C ALA A 120 -11.10 -9.46 -2.77
N ASP A 121 -11.95 -8.47 -2.46
CA ASP A 121 -12.84 -8.50 -1.32
C ASP A 121 -14.04 -9.45 -1.47
N ARG A 122 -14.38 -9.85 -2.69
CA ARG A 122 -15.46 -10.84 -2.94
C ARG A 122 -15.22 -12.17 -2.21
N LYS A 123 -13.96 -12.53 -1.96
CA LYS A 123 -13.56 -13.70 -1.14
C LYS A 123 -12.23 -13.39 -0.48
N THR A 124 -12.17 -13.44 0.84
CA THR A 124 -10.95 -13.18 1.65
C THR A 124 -9.74 -13.99 1.17
N ALA A 125 -9.95 -15.24 0.72
CA ALA A 125 -8.91 -16.10 0.16
C ALA A 125 -8.23 -15.53 -1.11
N ARG A 126 -8.84 -14.58 -1.82
CA ARG A 126 -8.30 -13.96 -3.04
C ARG A 126 -7.36 -12.79 -2.76
N ARG A 127 -7.43 -12.17 -1.58
CA ARG A 127 -6.64 -10.97 -1.24
C ARG A 127 -5.14 -11.21 -1.39
N LEU A 128 -4.65 -12.28 -0.80
CA LEU A 128 -3.22 -12.59 -0.83
C LEU A 128 -2.70 -12.96 -2.23
N PRO A 129 -3.33 -13.89 -3.00
CA PRO A 129 -2.89 -14.19 -4.36
C PRO A 129 -2.92 -12.98 -5.29
N ILE A 130 -3.92 -12.09 -5.15
CA ILE A 130 -4.01 -10.87 -5.96
C ILE A 130 -2.89 -9.90 -5.59
N ALA A 131 -2.61 -9.69 -4.29
CA ALA A 131 -1.51 -8.85 -3.85
C ALA A 131 -0.15 -9.36 -4.39
N VAL A 132 0.11 -10.67 -4.28
CA VAL A 132 1.31 -11.29 -4.84
C VAL A 132 1.37 -11.13 -6.36
N GLY A 133 0.27 -11.41 -7.07
CA GLY A 133 0.17 -11.25 -8.52
C GLY A 133 0.43 -9.82 -8.98
N CYS A 134 -0.07 -8.82 -8.26
CA CYS A 134 0.21 -7.41 -8.53
C CYS A 134 1.71 -7.10 -8.35
N MET A 135 2.37 -7.60 -7.30
CA MET A 135 3.80 -7.35 -7.10
C MET A 135 4.67 -8.01 -8.19
N VAL A 136 4.30 -9.21 -8.64
CA VAL A 136 4.96 -9.87 -9.76
C VAL A 136 4.71 -9.09 -11.07
N ALA A 137 3.48 -8.63 -11.31
CA ALA A 137 3.14 -7.82 -12.48
C ALA A 137 3.89 -6.47 -12.48
N ALA A 138 4.05 -5.83 -11.31
CA ALA A 138 4.86 -4.63 -11.17
C ALA A 138 6.34 -4.89 -11.51
N ALA A 139 6.90 -5.98 -11.00
CA ALA A 139 8.29 -6.36 -11.30
C ALA A 139 8.50 -6.61 -12.80
N LEU A 140 7.61 -7.38 -13.44
CA LEU A 140 7.66 -7.64 -14.87
C LEU A 140 7.51 -6.35 -15.69
N GLY A 141 6.57 -5.49 -15.29
CA GLY A 141 6.37 -4.20 -15.94
C GLY A 141 7.61 -3.29 -15.85
N LEU A 142 8.30 -3.25 -14.72
CA LEU A 142 9.55 -2.50 -14.54
C LEU A 142 10.66 -3.04 -15.45
N VAL A 143 10.80 -4.37 -15.55
CA VAL A 143 11.76 -5.01 -16.45
C VAL A 143 11.41 -4.68 -17.91
N VAL A 144 10.16 -4.86 -18.32
CA VAL A 144 9.71 -4.57 -19.69
C VAL A 144 9.92 -3.09 -20.03
N SER A 145 9.56 -2.18 -19.12
CA SER A 145 9.74 -0.73 -19.35
C SER A 145 11.19 -0.31 -19.57
N SER A 146 12.16 -1.11 -19.09
CA SER A 146 13.59 -0.81 -19.23
C SER A 146 14.15 -1.14 -20.61
N TYR A 147 13.54 -2.09 -21.32
CA TYR A 147 14.09 -2.59 -22.59
C TYR A 147 13.12 -2.40 -23.78
N ALA A 148 11.88 -2.02 -23.51
CA ALA A 148 10.86 -1.86 -24.56
C ALA A 148 10.91 -0.48 -25.22
N GLY A 149 10.37 -0.38 -26.45
CA GLY A 149 10.15 0.90 -27.10
C GLY A 149 9.12 1.77 -26.35
N PRO A 150 9.04 3.08 -26.67
CA PRO A 150 8.32 4.07 -25.89
C PRO A 150 6.86 3.71 -25.55
N LEU A 151 6.11 3.23 -26.53
CA LEU A 151 4.69 2.89 -26.36
C LEU A 151 4.51 1.73 -25.38
N LEU A 152 5.27 0.65 -25.58
CA LEU A 152 5.18 -0.54 -24.71
C LEU A 152 5.72 -0.25 -23.30
N ALA A 153 6.72 0.61 -23.18
CA ALA A 153 7.24 1.06 -21.90
C ALA A 153 6.20 1.84 -21.10
N ILE A 154 5.42 2.74 -21.74
CA ILE A 154 4.33 3.48 -21.07
C ILE A 154 3.22 2.53 -20.61
N VAL A 155 2.86 1.54 -21.44
CA VAL A 155 1.87 0.50 -21.04
C VAL A 155 2.40 -0.31 -19.85
N ALA A 156 3.66 -0.72 -19.87
CA ALA A 156 4.30 -1.45 -18.77
C ALA A 156 4.36 -0.64 -17.48
N LEU A 157 4.71 0.66 -17.56
CA LEU A 157 4.69 1.59 -16.43
C LEU A 157 3.27 1.81 -15.89
N SER A 158 2.26 1.81 -16.76
CA SER A 158 0.85 1.88 -16.34
C SER A 158 0.46 0.62 -15.55
N CYS A 159 0.88 -0.55 -16.01
CA CYS A 159 0.68 -1.81 -15.28
C CYS A 159 1.38 -1.79 -13.91
N CYS A 160 2.60 -1.24 -13.81
CA CYS A 160 3.30 -1.06 -12.54
C CYS A 160 2.53 -0.15 -11.59
N ALA A 161 2.11 1.03 -12.07
CA ALA A 161 1.39 2.00 -11.25
C ALA A 161 0.05 1.45 -10.75
N VAL A 162 -0.72 0.77 -11.61
CA VAL A 162 -1.95 0.04 -11.22
C VAL A 162 -1.64 -0.97 -10.12
N SER A 163 -0.61 -1.78 -10.30
CA SER A 163 -0.25 -2.86 -9.38
C SER A 163 0.16 -2.32 -8.02
N PHE A 164 1.04 -1.33 -7.97
CA PHE A 164 1.51 -0.73 -6.73
C PHE A 164 0.38 -0.05 -5.93
N LEU A 165 -0.49 0.69 -6.59
CA LEU A 165 -1.57 1.39 -5.89
C LEU A 165 -2.71 0.45 -5.49
N ALA A 166 -3.04 -0.56 -6.30
CA ALA A 166 -4.11 -1.50 -5.97
C ALA A 166 -3.76 -2.44 -4.81
N VAL A 167 -2.48 -2.73 -4.58
CA VAL A 167 -2.04 -3.55 -3.45
C VAL A 167 -2.20 -2.84 -2.11
N GLN A 168 -2.07 -1.51 -2.04
CA GLN A 168 -2.12 -0.78 -0.78
C GLN A 168 -3.42 -1.01 0.02
N PRO A 169 -4.63 -0.81 -0.52
CA PRO A 169 -5.86 -1.10 0.21
C PRO A 169 -6.00 -2.59 0.57
N ILE A 170 -5.52 -3.50 -0.29
CA ILE A 170 -5.51 -4.94 0.03
C ILE A 170 -4.57 -5.21 1.21
N PHE A 171 -3.39 -4.60 1.23
CA PHE A 171 -2.41 -4.77 2.31
C PHE A 171 -2.99 -4.37 3.67
N TRP A 172 -3.70 -3.23 3.76
CA TRP A 172 -4.25 -2.76 5.03
C TRP A 172 -5.31 -3.67 5.64
N THR A 173 -5.83 -4.63 4.87
CA THR A 173 -6.70 -5.68 5.44
C THR A 173 -5.94 -6.72 6.27
N PHE A 174 -4.62 -6.87 6.10
CA PHE A 174 -3.84 -7.90 6.80
C PHE A 174 -3.54 -7.55 8.25
N PRO A 175 -3.09 -6.33 8.61
CA PRO A 175 -2.94 -5.93 10.02
C PRO A 175 -4.23 -6.09 10.82
N ALA A 176 -5.37 -5.69 10.25
CA ALA A 176 -6.69 -5.80 10.90
C ALA A 176 -7.17 -7.24 11.15
N GLN A 177 -6.56 -8.24 10.52
CA GLN A 177 -6.87 -9.65 10.76
C GLN A 177 -6.06 -10.26 11.91
N VAL A 178 -5.00 -9.59 12.36
CA VAL A 178 -4.03 -10.10 13.35
C VAL A 178 -4.04 -9.27 14.61
N LEU A 179 -4.39 -8.01 14.50
CA LEU A 179 -4.34 -7.04 15.58
C LEU A 179 -5.73 -6.40 15.78
N THR A 180 -6.05 -6.09 17.02
CA THR A 180 -7.31 -5.43 17.42
C THR A 180 -7.02 -4.22 18.31
N GLY A 181 -7.94 -3.26 18.35
CA GLY A 181 -7.92 -2.11 19.24
C GLY A 181 -6.63 -1.31 19.26
N PRO A 182 -6.06 -0.94 20.42
CA PRO A 182 -4.85 -0.13 20.53
C PRO A 182 -3.62 -0.77 19.88
N ALA A 183 -3.54 -2.11 19.87
CA ALA A 183 -2.47 -2.84 19.22
C ALA A 183 -2.52 -2.70 17.69
N LEU A 184 -3.72 -2.65 17.10
CA LEU A 184 -3.91 -2.39 15.66
C LEU A 184 -3.45 -0.98 15.30
N ALA A 185 -3.87 0.04 16.06
CA ALA A 185 -3.45 1.42 15.83
C ALA A 185 -1.92 1.58 15.92
N ALA A 186 -1.29 0.99 16.93
CA ALA A 186 0.17 0.98 17.09
C ALA A 186 0.87 0.21 15.95
N GLY A 187 0.33 -0.94 15.53
CA GLY A 187 0.85 -1.74 14.43
C GLY A 187 0.78 -1.00 13.09
N ILE A 188 -0.33 -0.33 12.79
CA ILE A 188 -0.48 0.54 11.61
C ILE A 188 0.54 1.69 11.67
N GLY A 189 0.64 2.37 12.82
CA GLY A 189 1.62 3.45 13.04
C GLY A 189 3.06 2.98 12.81
N PHE A 190 3.41 1.78 13.29
CA PHE A 190 4.73 1.20 13.05
C PHE A 190 4.98 0.86 11.57
N CYS A 191 4.02 0.22 10.91
CA CYS A 191 4.12 -0.09 9.48
C CYS A 191 4.29 1.18 8.64
N THR A 192 3.51 2.24 8.92
CA THR A 192 3.59 3.51 8.20
C THR A 192 4.91 4.23 8.45
N THR A 193 5.43 4.22 9.69
CA THR A 193 6.72 4.82 10.03
C THR A 193 7.87 4.12 9.30
N LEU A 194 7.89 2.79 9.33
CA LEU A 194 8.89 2.02 8.59
C LEU A 194 8.74 2.22 7.08
N GLY A 195 7.49 2.23 6.58
CA GLY A 195 7.18 2.54 5.19
C GLY A 195 7.69 3.91 4.75
N ALA A 196 7.55 4.95 5.58
CA ALA A 196 8.08 6.28 5.30
C ALA A 196 9.62 6.30 5.22
N ALA A 197 10.30 5.57 6.12
CA ALA A 197 11.75 5.43 6.07
C ALA A 197 12.21 4.75 4.76
N PHE A 198 11.52 3.70 4.33
CA PHE A 198 11.80 3.01 3.06
C PHE A 198 11.46 3.88 1.84
N SER A 199 10.40 4.69 1.92
CA SER A 199 10.05 5.67 0.88
C SER A 199 11.17 6.69 0.66
N PHE A 200 11.78 7.17 1.75
CA PHE A 200 12.92 8.07 1.68
C PHE A 200 14.15 7.40 1.03
N LEU A 201 14.37 6.12 1.29
CA LEU A 201 15.47 5.37 0.69
C LEU A 201 15.25 5.05 -0.79
N ALA A 202 14.01 5.01 -1.27
CA ALA A 202 13.68 4.59 -2.63
C ALA A 202 14.42 5.37 -3.75
N PRO A 203 14.41 6.72 -3.77
CA PRO A 203 15.17 7.47 -4.76
C PRO A 203 16.68 7.31 -4.61
N LEU A 204 17.19 7.17 -3.38
CA LEU A 204 18.61 6.96 -3.13
C LEU A 204 19.09 5.63 -3.69
N ILE A 205 18.36 4.55 -3.39
CA ILE A 205 18.66 3.19 -3.88
C ILE A 205 18.66 3.17 -5.41
N ARG A 206 17.66 3.81 -6.04
CA ARG A 206 17.56 3.86 -7.48
C ARG A 206 18.72 4.63 -8.11
N THR A 207 19.01 5.84 -7.61
CA THR A 207 20.09 6.68 -8.14
C THR A 207 21.45 6.03 -7.95
N GLU A 208 21.71 5.45 -6.77
CA GLU A 208 22.95 4.72 -6.49
C GLU A 208 23.13 3.54 -7.45
N ALA A 209 22.06 2.78 -7.73
CA ALA A 209 22.11 1.68 -8.69
C ALA A 209 22.45 2.18 -10.09
N GLU A 210 21.82 3.26 -10.57
CA GLU A 210 22.08 3.85 -11.89
C GLU A 210 23.53 4.35 -12.01
N GLN A 211 24.07 4.98 -10.97
CA GLN A 211 25.46 5.45 -10.94
C GLN A 211 26.46 4.29 -10.88
N ARG A 212 26.23 3.32 -10.02
CA ARG A 212 27.17 2.20 -9.81
C ARG A 212 27.28 1.29 -11.01
N PHE A 213 26.18 1.04 -11.70
CA PHE A 213 26.14 0.18 -12.90
C PHE A 213 26.30 0.98 -14.20
N HIS A 214 26.45 2.30 -14.14
CA HIS A 214 26.55 3.20 -15.29
C HIS A 214 25.46 2.93 -16.34
N SER A 215 24.26 2.59 -15.90
CA SER A 215 23.15 2.17 -16.75
C SER A 215 21.81 2.73 -16.25
N PRO A 216 21.04 3.40 -17.12
CA PRO A 216 19.70 3.88 -16.78
C PRO A 216 18.71 2.73 -16.51
N HIS A 217 19.04 1.51 -16.92
CA HIS A 217 18.21 0.32 -16.68
C HIS A 217 18.34 -0.22 -15.24
N ALA A 218 19.46 0.09 -14.56
CA ALA A 218 19.75 -0.44 -13.24
C ALA A 218 18.71 -0.01 -12.18
N GLY A 219 18.25 1.24 -12.24
CA GLY A 219 17.24 1.76 -11.33
C GLY A 219 15.94 0.96 -11.35
N PRO A 220 15.24 0.86 -12.51
CA PRO A 220 14.05 0.03 -12.61
C PRO A 220 14.26 -1.44 -12.25
N LEU A 221 15.41 -2.03 -12.59
CA LEU A 221 15.71 -3.42 -12.25
C LEU A 221 15.84 -3.66 -10.73
N VAL A 222 16.45 -2.72 -10.02
CA VAL A 222 16.51 -2.78 -8.55
C VAL A 222 15.11 -2.65 -7.94
N LEU A 223 14.27 -1.75 -8.45
CA LEU A 223 12.88 -1.65 -8.01
C LEU A 223 12.09 -2.93 -8.31
N ALA A 224 12.36 -3.60 -9.45
CA ALA A 224 11.77 -4.90 -9.77
C ALA A 224 12.19 -5.97 -8.76
N ALA A 225 13.46 -5.99 -8.34
CA ALA A 225 13.95 -6.89 -7.31
C ALA A 225 13.24 -6.67 -5.96
N PHE A 226 13.04 -5.42 -5.53
CA PHE A 226 12.26 -5.11 -4.33
C PHE A 226 10.78 -5.49 -4.46
N SER A 227 10.19 -5.37 -5.65
CA SER A 227 8.82 -5.82 -5.92
C SER A 227 8.70 -7.34 -5.80
N LEU A 228 9.67 -8.09 -6.29
CA LEU A 228 9.73 -9.55 -6.11
C LEU A 228 9.98 -9.93 -4.66
N LEU A 229 10.85 -9.21 -3.94
CA LEU A 229 11.03 -9.40 -2.51
C LEU A 229 9.72 -9.17 -1.75
N CYS A 230 8.97 -8.11 -2.07
CA CYS A 230 7.64 -7.88 -1.51
C CYS A 230 6.68 -9.03 -1.82
N ALA A 231 6.67 -9.54 -3.07
CA ALA A 231 5.86 -10.70 -3.45
C ALA A 231 6.20 -11.95 -2.63
N THR A 232 7.48 -12.24 -2.42
CA THR A 232 7.93 -13.39 -1.59
C THR A 232 7.56 -13.22 -0.13
N LEU A 233 7.70 -12.01 0.43
CA LEU A 233 7.28 -11.70 1.80
C LEU A 233 5.75 -11.84 1.96
N LEU A 234 4.97 -11.36 0.99
CA LEU A 234 3.52 -11.56 0.96
C LEU A 234 3.17 -13.06 0.89
N TRP A 235 3.84 -13.81 0.02
CA TRP A 235 3.61 -15.25 -0.09
C TRP A 235 3.92 -16.01 1.21
N ALA A 236 4.97 -15.61 1.93
CA ALA A 236 5.33 -16.18 3.22
C ALA A 236 4.26 -16.00 4.31
N LEU A 237 3.40 -14.97 4.22
CA LEU A 237 2.23 -14.83 5.10
C LEU A 237 1.25 -16.01 4.98
N ARG A 238 1.18 -16.68 3.83
CA ARG A 238 0.32 -17.85 3.63
C ARG A 238 0.70 -18.98 4.57
N ASN A 239 1.98 -19.25 4.69
CA ASN A 239 2.48 -20.38 5.50
C ASN A 239 2.24 -20.11 7.00
N ARG A 240 2.49 -18.88 7.46
CA ARG A 240 2.25 -18.51 8.87
C ARG A 240 0.78 -18.61 9.29
N ARG A 241 -0.16 -18.32 8.38
CA ARG A 241 -1.61 -18.49 8.66
C ARG A 241 -2.01 -19.95 8.74
N ALA A 242 -1.42 -20.81 7.93
CA ALA A 242 -1.66 -22.24 7.98
C ALA A 242 -1.14 -22.87 9.28
N ASP A 243 0.00 -22.38 9.80
CA ASP A 243 0.60 -22.87 11.04
C ASP A 243 -0.22 -22.46 12.27
N VAL A 244 -0.70 -21.22 12.35
CA VAL A 244 -1.58 -20.74 13.45
C VAL A 244 -2.89 -21.52 13.45
N SER A 245 -3.52 -21.73 12.30
CA SER A 245 -4.77 -22.49 12.20
C SER A 245 -4.62 -23.96 12.59
N LYS A 246 -3.44 -24.57 12.39
CA LYS A 246 -3.14 -25.94 12.84
C LYS A 246 -2.95 -26.00 14.35
N GLN A 247 -2.26 -25.01 14.91
CA GLN A 247 -1.99 -24.94 16.35
C GLN A 247 -3.27 -24.72 17.16
N ASP A 248 -4.19 -23.88 16.63
CA ASP A 248 -5.51 -23.68 17.25
C ASP A 248 -6.38 -24.94 17.17
N ALA A 249 -6.27 -25.71 16.09
CA ALA A 249 -6.98 -26.98 15.95
C ALA A 249 -6.43 -28.09 16.86
N GLU A 250 -5.11 -28.12 17.12
CA GLU A 250 -4.47 -29.06 18.07
C GLU A 250 -4.80 -28.75 19.54
N ILE A 251 -5.05 -27.48 19.88
CA ILE A 251 -5.42 -27.07 21.26
C ILE A 251 -6.91 -27.32 21.54
N ALA A 252 -7.74 -27.37 20.50
CA ALA A 252 -9.19 -27.53 20.61
C ALA A 252 -9.67 -29.00 20.55
N GLY A 253 -8.78 -29.97 20.29
CA GLY A 253 -9.05 -31.41 20.24
C GLY A 253 -8.38 -32.17 21.37
#